data_17971b0163a0527c6231b6307c99679b
#
_entry.id   17971b0163a0527c6231b6307c99679b
#
_cell.length_a   1.000
_cell.length_b   1.000
_cell.length_c   1.000
_cell.angle_alpha   90.00
_cell.angle_beta   90.00
_cell.angle_gamma   90.00
#
_symmetry.space_group_name_H-M   'P 1'
#
loop_
_entity.id
_entity.type
_entity.pdbx_description
1 polymer ?
#
loop_
_entity_poly.entity_id
_entity_poly.type
_entity_poly.pdbx_seq_one_letter_code
_entity_poly.pdbx_strand_id
1 'polypeptide(L)'
;MADFFIEPFVQYVFMQRALAGALILAISCGPVGVFLMLRRMSLTGDAMSHAILPGAAVGFLFYGLEILPMTIGGLVVGLVVALGAGAVSRFTVQKEDASLAALYLISLALGVLLVSWRGSSVDLMHVLFGTVLALNNEALGLISGICIVTLVVMITFWRALLAECLDPLFLRSVSNWGSPVHFLFLAIVVLNLVGGFQALGTLLSVGLMMLPAAASRFWSNRVAPMCFISIGIGMVSCFAGLILSYHASLPSGPAIILSAGVIYALSVLVGTRGLLGDLLGSGRHRTA
;
A
#
# COMPACT_ATOMS: atom_id res chain seq x y z
N MET A 1 -4.14 -8.42 -32.87
CA MET A 1 -4.08 -8.77 -31.41
C MET A 1 -3.11 -7.87 -30.64
N ALA A 2 -1.91 -7.56 -31.18
CA ALA A 2 -0.98 -6.63 -30.50
C ALA A 2 -1.61 -5.23 -30.34
N ASP A 3 -2.34 -4.76 -31.32
CA ASP A 3 -3.00 -3.47 -31.32
C ASP A 3 -3.99 -3.33 -30.15
N PHE A 4 -4.75 -4.39 -29.83
CA PHE A 4 -5.70 -4.42 -28.72
C PHE A 4 -5.04 -4.09 -27.35
N PHE A 5 -3.79 -4.50 -27.14
CA PHE A 5 -3.08 -4.28 -25.88
C PHE A 5 -2.28 -2.97 -25.85
N ILE A 6 -1.83 -2.50 -26.99
CA ILE A 6 -0.89 -1.39 -27.08
C ILE A 6 -1.59 -0.08 -27.48
N GLU A 7 -2.65 -0.17 -28.28
CA GLU A 7 -3.38 0.98 -28.82
C GLU A 7 -3.80 1.99 -27.74
N PRO A 8 -4.41 1.59 -26.58
CA PRO A 8 -4.82 2.54 -25.55
C PRO A 8 -3.65 3.38 -24.99
N PHE A 9 -2.46 2.80 -24.92
CA PHE A 9 -1.28 3.47 -24.37
C PHE A 9 -0.54 4.33 -25.41
N VAL A 10 -0.72 4.06 -26.69
CA VAL A 10 -0.13 4.88 -27.77
C VAL A 10 -1.02 6.09 -28.06
N GLN A 11 -2.33 5.92 -28.07
CA GLN A 11 -3.27 6.97 -28.44
C GLN A 11 -3.51 8.02 -27.33
N TYR A 12 -3.44 7.60 -26.04
CA TYR A 12 -3.86 8.46 -24.92
C TYR A 12 -2.75 8.70 -23.89
N VAL A 13 -2.32 9.96 -23.78
CA VAL A 13 -1.29 10.37 -22.82
C VAL A 13 -1.71 10.12 -21.36
N PHE A 14 -2.99 10.27 -21.05
CA PHE A 14 -3.48 9.97 -19.69
C PHE A 14 -3.33 8.51 -19.32
N MET A 15 -3.50 7.57 -20.27
CA MET A 15 -3.27 6.14 -20.05
C MET A 15 -1.79 5.81 -19.80
N GLN A 16 -0.88 6.50 -20.51
CA GLN A 16 0.57 6.37 -20.24
C GLN A 16 0.93 6.83 -18.83
N ARG A 17 0.40 7.97 -18.39
CA ARG A 17 0.63 8.49 -17.04
C ARG A 17 0.01 7.59 -15.97
N ALA A 18 -1.20 7.10 -16.20
CA ALA A 18 -1.87 6.17 -15.31
C ALA A 18 -1.08 4.87 -15.14
N LEU A 19 -0.58 4.30 -16.24
CA LEU A 19 0.26 3.11 -16.21
C LEU A 19 1.58 3.38 -15.48
N ALA A 20 2.28 4.47 -15.82
CA ALA A 20 3.54 4.82 -15.19
C ALA A 20 3.38 5.00 -13.67
N GLY A 21 2.36 5.76 -13.23
CA GLY A 21 2.07 5.96 -11.81
C GLY A 21 1.72 4.67 -11.08
N ALA A 22 0.87 3.82 -11.67
CA ALA A 22 0.50 2.53 -11.09
C ALA A 22 1.70 1.56 -11.00
N LEU A 23 2.57 1.53 -12.02
CA LEU A 23 3.79 0.71 -12.01
C LEU A 23 4.79 1.20 -10.94
N ILE A 24 5.01 2.51 -10.83
CA ILE A 24 5.88 3.09 -9.80
C ILE A 24 5.36 2.74 -8.41
N LEU A 25 4.04 2.86 -8.20
CA LEU A 25 3.41 2.49 -6.94
C LEU A 25 3.54 0.99 -6.66
N ALA A 26 3.36 0.12 -7.65
CA ALA A 26 3.53 -1.32 -7.50
C ALA A 26 4.97 -1.70 -7.09
N ILE A 27 5.98 -0.99 -7.62
CA ILE A 27 7.39 -1.21 -7.29
C ILE A 27 7.67 -0.85 -5.82
N SER A 28 7.10 0.24 -5.31
CA SER A 28 7.32 0.65 -3.91
C SER A 28 6.44 -0.11 -2.93
N CYS A 29 5.15 -0.29 -3.24
CA CYS A 29 4.18 -0.95 -2.36
C CYS A 29 4.40 -2.45 -2.25
N GLY A 30 4.85 -3.13 -3.31
CA GLY A 30 5.07 -4.58 -3.30
C GLY A 30 5.97 -5.06 -2.15
N PRO A 31 7.21 -4.56 -2.04
CA PRO A 31 8.10 -4.91 -0.93
C PRO A 31 7.55 -4.50 0.43
N VAL A 32 6.99 -3.29 0.56
CA VAL A 32 6.38 -2.81 1.83
C VAL A 32 5.27 -3.74 2.28
N GLY A 33 4.40 -4.16 1.36
CA GLY A 33 3.32 -5.12 1.63
C GLY A 33 3.83 -6.49 2.09
N VAL A 34 4.92 -7.00 1.51
CA VAL A 34 5.56 -8.25 1.96
C VAL A 34 5.99 -8.14 3.41
N PHE A 35 6.65 -7.05 3.81
CA PHE A 35 7.05 -6.84 5.20
C PHE A 35 5.85 -6.67 6.14
N LEU A 36 4.77 -5.98 5.73
CA LEU A 36 3.53 -5.90 6.51
C LEU A 36 2.91 -7.28 6.74
N MET A 37 2.86 -8.12 5.70
CA MET A 37 2.35 -9.48 5.79
C MET A 37 3.20 -10.35 6.73
N LEU A 38 4.52 -10.23 6.68
CA LEU A 38 5.43 -10.96 7.57
C LEU A 38 5.25 -10.56 9.04
N ARG A 39 4.94 -9.30 9.31
CA ARG A 39 4.65 -8.77 10.65
C ARG A 39 3.23 -9.06 11.13
N ARG A 40 2.42 -9.73 10.34
CA ARG A 40 0.98 -9.99 10.61
C ARG A 40 0.15 -8.72 10.76
N MET A 41 0.57 -7.64 10.12
CA MET A 41 -0.06 -6.31 10.14
C MET A 41 -0.87 -6.05 8.86
N SER A 42 -1.58 -7.04 8.36
CA SER A 42 -2.31 -6.95 7.07
C SER A 42 -3.42 -5.89 7.06
N LEU A 43 -4.03 -5.60 8.21
CA LEU A 43 -5.08 -4.57 8.33
C LEU A 43 -4.54 -3.15 8.50
N THR A 44 -3.23 -3.00 8.75
CA THR A 44 -2.59 -1.69 8.97
C THR A 44 -2.73 -0.78 7.75
N GLY A 45 -2.62 -1.33 6.55
CA GLY A 45 -2.77 -0.56 5.31
C GLY A 45 -4.14 0.11 5.21
N ASP A 46 -5.20 -0.64 5.49
CA ASP A 46 -6.57 -0.14 5.46
C ASP A 46 -6.82 0.88 6.59
N ALA A 47 -6.44 0.56 7.81
CA ALA A 47 -6.57 1.46 8.96
C ALA A 47 -5.82 2.79 8.72
N MET A 48 -4.60 2.73 8.19
CA MET A 48 -3.80 3.93 7.91
C MET A 48 -4.39 4.78 6.78
N SER A 49 -5.01 4.19 5.77
CA SER A 49 -5.66 4.95 4.69
C SER A 49 -6.77 5.87 5.22
N HIS A 50 -7.48 5.43 6.24
CA HIS A 50 -8.50 6.24 6.92
C HIS A 50 -7.89 7.21 7.95
N ALA A 51 -6.79 6.85 8.59
CA ALA A 51 -6.11 7.69 9.57
C ALA A 51 -5.53 8.99 8.96
N ILE A 52 -5.20 8.99 7.68
CA ILE A 52 -4.62 10.11 6.94
C ILE A 52 -5.66 11.22 6.64
N LEU A 53 -6.95 10.88 6.62
CA LEU A 53 -8.02 11.77 6.18
C LEU A 53 -8.10 13.13 6.90
N PRO A 54 -7.98 13.24 8.24
CA PRO A 54 -8.05 14.54 8.91
C PRO A 54 -6.93 15.46 8.46
N GLY A 55 -5.73 14.92 8.23
CA GLY A 55 -4.58 15.70 7.76
C GLY A 55 -4.79 16.24 6.35
N ALA A 56 -5.27 15.39 5.44
CA ALA A 56 -5.62 15.82 4.10
C ALA A 56 -6.77 16.85 4.11
N ALA A 57 -7.77 16.66 5.00
CA ALA A 57 -8.87 17.60 5.18
C ALA A 57 -8.38 18.97 5.69
N VAL A 58 -7.46 19.01 6.62
CA VAL A 58 -6.84 20.26 7.10
C VAL A 58 -6.11 20.97 5.95
N GLY A 59 -5.29 20.23 5.19
CA GLY A 59 -4.62 20.77 4.00
C GLY A 59 -5.61 21.38 3.00
N PHE A 60 -6.69 20.67 2.71
CA PHE A 60 -7.77 21.14 1.86
C PHE A 60 -8.47 22.41 2.40
N LEU A 61 -8.73 22.47 3.69
CA LEU A 61 -9.42 23.60 4.31
C LEU A 61 -8.64 24.92 4.22
N PHE A 62 -7.30 24.88 4.25
CA PHE A 62 -6.46 26.07 4.20
C PHE A 62 -6.01 26.45 2.80
N TYR A 63 -5.78 25.47 1.92
CA TYR A 63 -5.14 25.68 0.60
C TYR A 63 -5.98 25.19 -0.58
N GLY A 64 -7.19 24.64 -0.33
CA GLY A 64 -8.04 24.08 -1.39
C GLY A 64 -7.50 22.73 -1.91
N LEU A 65 -7.73 22.45 -3.20
CA LEU A 65 -7.37 21.18 -3.85
C LEU A 65 -5.88 21.11 -4.27
N GLU A 66 -4.99 21.77 -3.56
CA GLU A 66 -3.57 21.68 -3.84
C GLU A 66 -3.00 20.36 -3.30
N ILE A 67 -2.28 19.62 -4.17
CA ILE A 67 -1.74 18.28 -3.87
C ILE A 67 -0.75 18.34 -2.71
N LEU A 68 0.15 19.32 -2.70
CA LEU A 68 1.27 19.38 -1.77
C LEU A 68 0.84 19.63 -0.31
N PRO A 69 -0.02 20.62 0.01
CA PRO A 69 -0.54 20.80 1.38
C PRO A 69 -1.37 19.62 1.88
N MET A 70 -2.19 19.01 1.03
CA MET A 70 -2.98 17.83 1.40
C MET A 70 -2.06 16.63 1.68
N THR A 71 -1.01 16.46 0.90
CA THR A 71 -0.01 15.40 1.10
C THR A 71 0.75 15.59 2.41
N ILE A 72 1.23 16.80 2.68
CA ILE A 72 1.95 17.11 3.92
C ILE A 72 1.03 16.91 5.14
N GLY A 73 -0.20 17.42 5.07
CA GLY A 73 -1.19 17.23 6.14
C GLY A 73 -1.47 15.76 6.41
N GLY A 74 -1.73 14.97 5.36
CA GLY A 74 -1.93 13.53 5.44
C GLY A 74 -0.72 12.79 6.01
N LEU A 75 0.49 13.16 5.58
CA LEU A 75 1.74 12.59 6.08
C LEU A 75 1.95 12.87 7.57
N VAL A 76 1.75 14.11 8.00
CA VAL A 76 1.92 14.49 9.42
C VAL A 76 0.95 13.71 10.30
N VAL A 77 -0.35 13.71 9.97
CA VAL A 77 -1.35 13.01 10.78
C VAL A 77 -1.17 11.49 10.69
N GLY A 78 -0.89 10.95 9.52
CA GLY A 78 -0.59 9.53 9.34
C GLY A 78 0.62 9.08 10.18
N LEU A 79 1.70 9.88 10.21
CA LEU A 79 2.86 9.61 11.05
C LEU A 79 2.51 9.69 12.54
N VAL A 80 1.76 10.70 12.97
CA VAL A 80 1.32 10.82 14.38
C VAL A 80 0.53 9.60 14.81
N VAL A 81 -0.41 9.12 13.99
CA VAL A 81 -1.21 7.93 14.29
C VAL A 81 -0.35 6.67 14.27
N ALA A 82 0.48 6.47 13.26
CA ALA A 82 1.34 5.28 13.14
C ALA A 82 2.37 5.20 14.26
N LEU A 83 3.09 6.28 14.51
CA LEU A 83 4.10 6.35 15.56
C LEU A 83 3.46 6.29 16.95
N GLY A 84 2.28 6.90 17.11
CA GLY A 84 1.48 6.81 18.33
C GLY A 84 1.05 5.37 18.62
N ALA A 85 0.51 4.65 17.63
CA ALA A 85 0.14 3.24 17.76
C ALA A 85 1.35 2.36 18.11
N GLY A 86 2.47 2.57 17.40
CA GLY A 86 3.72 1.89 17.69
C GLY A 86 4.26 2.20 19.09
N ALA A 87 4.13 3.44 19.57
CA ALA A 87 4.52 3.81 20.91
C ALA A 87 3.61 3.15 21.97
N VAL A 88 2.28 3.23 21.81
CA VAL A 88 1.34 2.58 22.73
C VAL A 88 1.62 1.09 22.84
N SER A 89 1.83 0.39 21.73
CA SER A 89 2.13 -1.06 21.75
C SER A 89 3.47 -1.41 22.41
N ARG A 90 4.43 -0.49 22.38
CA ARG A 90 5.75 -0.72 22.99
C ARG A 90 5.82 -0.38 24.49
N PHE A 91 5.05 0.60 24.92
CA PHE A 91 5.08 1.10 26.30
C PHE A 91 3.89 0.61 27.14
N THR A 92 2.91 -0.08 26.54
CA THR A 92 1.75 -0.61 27.24
C THR A 92 1.55 -2.10 26.95
N VAL A 93 0.53 -2.69 27.59
CA VAL A 93 0.14 -4.10 27.39
C VAL A 93 -0.66 -4.33 26.11
N GLN A 94 -1.00 -3.28 25.36
CA GLN A 94 -1.82 -3.38 24.17
C GLN A 94 -1.03 -3.91 22.97
N LYS A 95 -1.71 -4.73 22.15
CA LYS A 95 -1.16 -5.17 20.86
C LYS A 95 -1.19 -4.03 19.84
N GLU A 96 -0.27 -4.04 18.90
CA GLU A 96 -0.12 -3.00 17.87
C GLU A 96 -1.40 -2.80 17.05
N ASP A 97 -2.07 -3.89 16.63
CA ASP A 97 -3.32 -3.83 15.87
C ASP A 97 -4.45 -3.13 16.65
N ALA A 98 -4.57 -3.39 17.96
CA ALA A 98 -5.60 -2.78 18.80
C ALA A 98 -5.32 -1.29 19.03
N SER A 99 -4.06 -0.92 19.27
CA SER A 99 -3.64 0.48 19.43
C SER A 99 -3.89 1.28 18.15
N LEU A 100 -3.57 0.66 17.02
CA LEU A 100 -3.76 1.23 15.70
C LEU A 100 -5.25 1.40 15.39
N ALA A 101 -6.09 0.39 15.71
CA ALA A 101 -7.53 0.45 15.55
C ALA A 101 -8.16 1.61 16.34
N ALA A 102 -7.76 1.79 17.60
CA ALA A 102 -8.24 2.88 18.43
C ALA A 102 -7.84 4.26 17.88
N LEU A 103 -6.58 4.44 17.52
CA LEU A 103 -6.07 5.73 17.07
C LEU A 103 -6.59 6.11 15.69
N TYR A 104 -6.73 5.15 14.74
CA TYR A 104 -7.30 5.50 13.44
C TYR A 104 -8.78 5.86 13.53
N LEU A 105 -9.56 5.20 14.42
CA LEU A 105 -10.98 5.55 14.63
C LEU A 105 -11.12 6.97 15.19
N ILE A 106 -10.26 7.36 16.13
CA ILE A 106 -10.21 8.73 16.65
C ILE A 106 -9.87 9.70 15.54
N SER A 107 -8.85 9.38 14.74
CA SER A 107 -8.43 10.19 13.60
C SER A 107 -9.55 10.32 12.57
N LEU A 108 -10.20 9.22 12.19
CA LEU A 108 -11.31 9.23 11.24
C LEU A 108 -12.47 10.11 11.75
N ALA A 109 -12.85 9.96 13.01
CA ALA A 109 -13.90 10.76 13.62
C ALA A 109 -13.58 12.26 13.59
N LEU A 110 -12.33 12.64 13.88
CA LEU A 110 -11.85 14.02 13.75
C LEU A 110 -11.92 14.51 12.29
N GLY A 111 -11.53 13.67 11.34
CA GLY A 111 -11.60 14.00 9.91
C GLY A 111 -13.02 14.29 9.45
N VAL A 112 -13.96 13.41 9.79
CA VAL A 112 -15.38 13.58 9.47
C VAL A 112 -15.93 14.86 10.12
N LEU A 113 -15.59 15.12 11.37
CA LEU A 113 -16.02 16.30 12.09
C LEU A 113 -15.51 17.60 11.45
N LEU A 114 -14.22 17.64 11.08
CA LEU A 114 -13.62 18.80 10.42
C LEU A 114 -14.26 19.12 9.08
N VAL A 115 -14.54 18.10 8.28
CA VAL A 115 -15.20 18.28 6.97
C VAL A 115 -16.66 18.72 7.14
N SER A 116 -17.37 18.13 8.11
CA SER A 116 -18.78 18.47 8.38
C SER A 116 -18.95 19.87 8.91
N TRP A 117 -18.00 20.40 9.69
CA TRP A 117 -18.10 21.73 10.29
C TRP A 117 -18.12 22.85 9.26
N ARG A 118 -17.42 22.72 8.16
CA ARG A 118 -17.34 23.77 7.13
C ARG A 118 -18.38 23.64 6.01
N GLY A 119 -19.25 22.62 6.09
CA GLY A 119 -20.35 22.46 5.12
C GLY A 119 -19.85 22.28 3.66
N SER A 120 -18.67 21.70 3.50
CA SER A 120 -18.08 21.51 2.18
C SER A 120 -18.88 20.45 1.42
N SER A 121 -19.50 20.88 0.30
CA SER A 121 -20.19 20.02 -0.67
C SER A 121 -19.21 19.21 -1.54
N VAL A 122 -17.92 19.18 -1.17
CA VAL A 122 -16.93 18.36 -1.87
C VAL A 122 -17.29 16.91 -1.60
N ASP A 123 -17.58 16.21 -2.65
CA ASP A 123 -17.85 14.79 -2.60
C ASP A 123 -16.58 14.05 -2.14
N LEU A 124 -16.48 13.85 -0.80
CA LEU A 124 -15.38 13.12 -0.16
C LEU A 124 -15.16 11.76 -0.79
N MET A 125 -16.22 11.16 -1.34
CA MET A 125 -16.14 9.91 -2.09
C MET A 125 -15.24 10.06 -3.32
N HIS A 126 -15.33 11.18 -4.04
CA HIS A 126 -14.49 11.45 -5.21
C HIS A 126 -13.00 11.61 -4.84
N VAL A 127 -12.73 12.26 -3.70
CA VAL A 127 -11.37 12.43 -3.18
C VAL A 127 -10.81 11.09 -2.66
N LEU A 128 -11.64 10.29 -1.99
CA LEU A 128 -11.25 9.00 -1.41
C LEU A 128 -10.95 7.92 -2.46
N PHE A 129 -11.79 7.83 -3.50
CA PHE A 129 -11.60 6.82 -4.54
C PHE A 129 -10.57 7.22 -5.59
N GLY A 130 -10.20 8.51 -5.66
CA GLY A 130 -9.23 9.04 -6.60
C GLY A 130 -9.62 8.75 -8.07
N THR A 131 -8.96 9.40 -8.99
CA THR A 131 -9.08 9.08 -10.41
C THR A 131 -7.70 8.78 -10.96
N VAL A 132 -7.37 7.49 -11.10
CA VAL A 132 -6.10 7.02 -11.69
C VAL A 132 -5.82 7.69 -13.04
N LEU A 133 -6.88 8.01 -13.78
CA LEU A 133 -6.79 8.63 -15.11
C LEU A 133 -6.55 10.14 -15.06
N ALA A 134 -6.70 10.80 -13.90
CA ALA A 134 -6.48 12.26 -13.74
C ALA A 134 -5.06 12.60 -13.23
N LEU A 135 -4.11 11.67 -13.29
CA LEU A 135 -2.73 11.88 -12.89
C LEU A 135 -2.07 13.02 -13.67
N ASN A 136 -1.62 14.03 -12.94
CA ASN A 136 -0.80 15.10 -13.47
C ASN A 136 0.71 14.81 -13.26
N ASN A 137 1.56 15.65 -13.87
CA ASN A 137 3.01 15.47 -13.76
C ASN A 137 3.53 15.69 -12.34
N GLU A 138 2.87 16.53 -11.55
CA GLU A 138 3.25 16.81 -10.15
C GLU A 138 3.01 15.58 -9.28
N ALA A 139 1.84 14.94 -9.41
CA ALA A 139 1.53 13.71 -8.70
C ALA A 139 2.48 12.56 -9.11
N LEU A 140 2.80 12.46 -10.41
CA LEU A 140 3.77 11.46 -10.90
C LEU A 140 5.16 11.70 -10.31
N GLY A 141 5.62 12.95 -10.23
CA GLY A 141 6.88 13.34 -9.60
C GLY A 141 6.90 12.98 -8.11
N LEU A 142 5.80 13.26 -7.40
CA LEU A 142 5.65 12.94 -5.98
C LEU A 142 5.74 11.44 -5.73
N ILE A 143 4.98 10.61 -6.46
CA ILE A 143 5.04 9.14 -6.30
C ILE A 143 6.44 8.61 -6.63
N SER A 144 7.08 9.14 -7.69
CA SER A 144 8.43 8.75 -8.07
C SER A 144 9.44 9.05 -6.96
N GLY A 145 9.35 10.23 -6.35
CA GLY A 145 10.17 10.60 -5.20
C GLY A 145 9.96 9.66 -4.00
N ILE A 146 8.70 9.38 -3.67
CA ILE A 146 8.34 8.44 -2.60
C ILE A 146 8.87 7.03 -2.90
N CYS A 147 8.74 6.56 -4.13
CA CYS A 147 9.25 5.26 -4.55
C CYS A 147 10.77 5.17 -4.36
N ILE A 148 11.52 6.18 -4.80
CA ILE A 148 12.97 6.22 -4.64
C ILE A 148 13.36 6.20 -3.16
N VAL A 149 12.75 7.06 -2.33
CA VAL A 149 13.00 7.11 -0.88
C VAL A 149 12.70 5.75 -0.24
N THR A 150 11.56 5.14 -0.55
CA THR A 150 11.17 3.83 -0.04
C THR A 150 12.19 2.77 -0.38
N LEU A 151 12.59 2.66 -1.65
CA LEU A 151 13.55 1.65 -2.10
C LEU A 151 14.93 1.87 -1.47
N VAL A 152 15.41 3.11 -1.44
CA VAL A 152 16.71 3.44 -0.81
C VAL A 152 16.70 3.05 0.66
N VAL A 153 15.66 3.41 1.41
CA VAL A 153 15.57 3.07 2.83
C VAL A 153 15.45 1.56 3.03
N MET A 154 14.60 0.89 2.24
CA MET A 154 14.44 -0.57 2.35
C MET A 154 15.73 -1.33 2.01
N ILE A 155 16.48 -0.90 1.00
CA ILE A 155 17.75 -1.54 0.63
C ILE A 155 18.80 -1.28 1.72
N THR A 156 18.93 -0.04 2.20
CA THR A 156 19.91 0.35 3.22
C THR A 156 19.67 -0.38 4.54
N PHE A 157 18.41 -0.44 4.98
CA PHE A 157 18.05 -1.07 6.26
C PHE A 157 17.52 -2.50 6.10
N TRP A 158 17.76 -3.16 4.95
CA TRP A 158 17.22 -4.48 4.62
C TRP A 158 17.43 -5.50 5.74
N ARG A 159 18.66 -5.62 6.24
CA ARG A 159 19.00 -6.59 7.29
C ARG A 159 18.29 -6.29 8.62
N ALA A 160 18.22 -5.01 8.98
CA ALA A 160 17.58 -4.59 10.21
C ALA A 160 16.06 -4.75 10.15
N LEU A 161 15.44 -4.41 9.01
CA LEU A 161 14.01 -4.63 8.76
C LEU A 161 13.65 -6.12 8.79
N LEU A 162 14.49 -6.96 8.19
CA LEU A 162 14.30 -8.41 8.19
C LEU A 162 14.40 -8.99 9.61
N ALA A 163 15.40 -8.57 10.39
CA ALA A 163 15.57 -8.99 11.78
C ALA A 163 14.38 -8.55 12.65
N GLU A 164 13.92 -7.32 12.51
CA GLU A 164 12.74 -6.80 13.24
C GLU A 164 11.45 -7.53 12.86
N CYS A 165 11.32 -8.02 11.62
CA CYS A 165 10.15 -8.79 11.18
C CYS A 165 10.14 -10.23 11.66
N LEU A 166 11.32 -10.87 11.75
CA LEU A 166 11.42 -12.29 12.09
C LEU A 166 11.54 -12.51 13.60
N ASP A 167 12.36 -11.71 14.28
CA ASP A 167 12.59 -11.80 15.73
C ASP A 167 12.86 -10.40 16.33
N PRO A 168 11.80 -9.65 16.67
CA PRO A 168 11.95 -8.33 17.28
C PRO A 168 12.63 -8.37 18.66
N LEU A 169 12.51 -9.49 19.40
CA LEU A 169 13.15 -9.64 20.71
C LEU A 169 14.65 -9.80 20.57
N PHE A 170 15.10 -10.61 19.60
CA PHE A 170 16.52 -10.75 19.29
C PHE A 170 17.15 -9.42 18.90
N LEU A 171 16.51 -8.65 18.01
CA LEU A 171 17.07 -7.37 17.60
C LEU A 171 17.20 -6.39 18.77
N ARG A 172 16.25 -6.40 19.71
CA ARG A 172 16.31 -5.56 20.93
C ARG A 172 17.42 -6.01 21.91
N SER A 173 17.70 -7.31 21.99
CA SER A 173 18.73 -7.83 22.89
C SER A 173 20.15 -7.56 22.39
N VAL A 174 20.35 -7.51 21.07
CA VAL A 174 21.68 -7.35 20.44
C VAL A 174 21.98 -5.91 20.05
N SER A 175 20.94 -5.08 19.83
CA SER A 175 21.12 -3.72 19.32
C SER A 175 20.02 -2.77 19.77
N ASN A 176 20.40 -1.50 20.02
CA ASN A 176 19.45 -0.43 20.29
C ASN A 176 18.65 0.02 19.04
N TRP A 177 18.90 -0.59 17.88
CA TRP A 177 18.25 -0.24 16.61
C TRP A 177 16.83 -0.80 16.46
N GLY A 178 16.37 -1.70 17.33
CA GLY A 178 15.05 -2.33 17.20
C GLY A 178 13.89 -1.32 17.21
N SER A 179 13.91 -0.32 18.11
CA SER A 179 12.88 0.72 18.13
C SER A 179 12.95 1.67 16.94
N PRO A 180 14.11 2.26 16.59
CA PRO A 180 14.21 3.12 15.40
C PRO A 180 13.78 2.42 14.10
N VAL A 181 14.16 1.16 13.89
CA VAL A 181 13.81 0.40 12.68
C VAL A 181 12.32 0.15 12.58
N HIS A 182 11.66 -0.15 13.70
CA HIS A 182 10.20 -0.29 13.74
C HIS A 182 9.49 0.99 13.31
N PHE A 183 9.85 2.13 13.93
CA PHE A 183 9.25 3.42 13.59
C PHE A 183 9.57 3.86 12.16
N LEU A 184 10.78 3.56 11.68
CA LEU A 184 11.17 3.80 10.29
C LEU A 184 10.28 3.00 9.33
N PHE A 185 9.99 1.74 9.65
CA PHE A 185 9.10 0.91 8.83
C PHE A 185 7.68 1.48 8.78
N LEU A 186 7.11 1.87 9.94
CA LEU A 186 5.79 2.51 9.97
C LEU A 186 5.77 3.81 9.16
N ALA A 187 6.84 4.61 9.23
CA ALA A 187 6.96 5.83 8.44
C ALA A 187 6.96 5.55 6.92
N ILE A 188 7.64 4.48 6.47
CA ILE A 188 7.64 4.06 5.06
C ILE A 188 6.24 3.62 4.63
N VAL A 189 5.52 2.87 5.47
CA VAL A 189 4.14 2.46 5.18
C VAL A 189 3.25 3.68 4.97
N VAL A 190 3.28 4.63 5.92
CA VAL A 190 2.51 5.88 5.82
C VAL A 190 2.89 6.67 4.58
N LEU A 191 4.18 6.81 4.28
CA LEU A 191 4.66 7.56 3.13
C LEU A 191 4.12 6.99 1.81
N ASN A 192 4.14 5.67 1.65
CA ASN A 192 3.59 5.00 0.46
C ASN A 192 2.07 5.14 0.36
N LEU A 193 1.36 5.02 1.50
CA LEU A 193 -0.09 5.18 1.51
C LEU A 193 -0.52 6.61 1.18
N VAL A 194 0.17 7.61 1.75
CA VAL A 194 -0.12 9.03 1.46
C VAL A 194 0.14 9.36 0.00
N GLY A 195 1.29 8.95 -0.54
CA GLY A 195 1.61 9.15 -1.95
C GLY A 195 0.64 8.46 -2.89
N GLY A 196 0.33 7.22 -2.60
CA GLY A 196 -0.64 6.45 -3.38
C GLY A 196 -2.06 6.99 -3.29
N PHE A 197 -2.49 7.44 -2.10
CA PHE A 197 -3.79 8.08 -1.89
C PHE A 197 -3.96 9.32 -2.76
N GLN A 198 -3.03 10.23 -2.74
CA GLN A 198 -3.08 11.49 -3.49
C GLN A 198 -3.08 11.28 -5.01
N ALA A 199 -2.37 10.26 -5.46
CA ALA A 199 -2.17 10.05 -6.88
C ALA A 199 -3.19 9.11 -7.51
N LEU A 200 -3.54 8.03 -6.83
CA LEU A 200 -4.29 6.90 -7.41
C LEU A 200 -5.53 6.50 -6.60
N GLY A 201 -5.69 7.08 -5.41
CA GLY A 201 -6.78 6.77 -4.49
C GLY A 201 -6.45 5.70 -3.45
N THR A 202 -7.22 5.69 -2.36
CA THR A 202 -7.00 4.80 -1.21
C THR A 202 -7.12 3.33 -1.56
N LEU A 203 -8.18 2.97 -2.29
CA LEU A 203 -8.46 1.59 -2.66
C LEU A 203 -7.29 0.96 -3.43
N LEU A 204 -6.75 1.70 -4.43
CA LEU A 204 -5.67 1.18 -5.25
C LEU A 204 -4.35 1.07 -4.47
N SER A 205 -4.05 2.06 -3.62
CA SER A 205 -2.82 2.06 -2.81
C SER A 205 -2.76 0.88 -1.85
N VAL A 206 -3.84 0.66 -1.10
CA VAL A 206 -3.95 -0.48 -0.16
C VAL A 206 -3.98 -1.80 -0.90
N GLY A 207 -4.75 -1.89 -1.98
CA GLY A 207 -4.89 -3.11 -2.76
C GLY A 207 -3.58 -3.54 -3.42
N LEU A 208 -2.82 -2.62 -4.02
CA LEU A 208 -1.50 -2.90 -4.60
C LEU A 208 -0.44 -3.25 -3.54
N MET A 209 -0.60 -2.74 -2.32
CA MET A 209 0.29 -3.11 -1.23
C MET A 209 -0.01 -4.52 -0.71
N MET A 210 -1.29 -4.91 -0.57
CA MET A 210 -1.68 -6.15 0.11
C MET A 210 -1.82 -7.36 -0.82
N LEU A 211 -2.56 -7.23 -1.94
CA LEU A 211 -2.91 -8.38 -2.79
C LEU A 211 -1.68 -9.03 -3.45
N PRO A 212 -0.76 -8.28 -4.09
CA PRO A 212 0.45 -8.87 -4.68
C PRO A 212 1.36 -9.49 -3.63
N ALA A 213 1.48 -8.86 -2.45
CA ALA A 213 2.27 -9.38 -1.35
C ALA A 213 1.69 -10.71 -0.82
N ALA A 214 0.37 -10.78 -0.63
CA ALA A 214 -0.32 -12.00 -0.21
C ALA A 214 -0.17 -13.12 -1.25
N ALA A 215 -0.31 -12.81 -2.54
CA ALA A 215 -0.12 -13.75 -3.63
C ALA A 215 1.31 -14.31 -3.68
N SER A 216 2.32 -13.48 -3.45
CA SER A 216 3.73 -13.86 -3.52
C SER A 216 4.11 -14.97 -2.51
N ARG A 217 3.42 -15.09 -1.38
CA ARG A 217 3.64 -16.13 -0.36
C ARG A 217 3.38 -17.55 -0.85
N PHE A 218 2.53 -17.71 -1.85
CA PHE A 218 2.25 -19.02 -2.44
C PHE A 218 3.36 -19.49 -3.39
N TRP A 219 4.29 -18.59 -3.76
CA TRP A 219 5.35 -18.86 -4.72
C TRP A 219 6.73 -18.99 -4.08
N SER A 220 6.99 -18.36 -2.93
CA SER A 220 8.30 -18.37 -2.28
C SER A 220 8.22 -18.30 -0.76
N ASN A 221 9.28 -18.85 -0.09
CA ASN A 221 9.50 -18.68 1.35
C ASN A 221 10.60 -17.67 1.68
N ARG A 222 11.37 -17.27 0.69
CA ARG A 222 12.47 -16.33 0.91
C ARG A 222 11.93 -14.93 0.68
N VAL A 223 12.24 -14.00 1.60
CA VAL A 223 11.69 -12.64 1.59
C VAL A 223 12.08 -11.88 0.32
N ALA A 224 13.34 -11.95 -0.11
CA ALA A 224 13.78 -11.23 -1.30
C ALA A 224 13.03 -11.69 -2.58
N PRO A 225 12.93 -12.99 -2.93
CA PRO A 225 12.10 -13.43 -4.04
C PRO A 225 10.61 -13.04 -3.88
N MET A 226 10.06 -13.07 -2.65
CA MET A 226 8.67 -12.63 -2.42
C MET A 226 8.48 -11.16 -2.82
N CYS A 227 9.43 -10.28 -2.51
CA CYS A 227 9.36 -8.88 -2.92
C CYS A 227 9.36 -8.74 -4.45
N PHE A 228 10.24 -9.45 -5.17
CA PHE A 228 10.26 -9.40 -6.63
C PHE A 228 9.00 -9.98 -7.27
N ILE A 229 8.47 -11.10 -6.74
CA ILE A 229 7.22 -11.69 -7.20
C ILE A 229 6.05 -10.73 -6.94
N SER A 230 6.00 -10.10 -5.77
CA SER A 230 4.98 -9.11 -5.44
C SER A 230 5.01 -7.91 -6.41
N ILE A 231 6.19 -7.37 -6.71
CA ILE A 231 6.34 -6.32 -7.73
C ILE A 231 5.81 -6.82 -9.08
N GLY A 232 6.23 -7.99 -9.53
CA GLY A 232 5.80 -8.56 -10.82
C GLY A 232 4.27 -8.75 -10.90
N ILE A 233 3.65 -9.30 -9.86
CA ILE A 233 2.19 -9.45 -9.76
C ILE A 233 1.52 -8.08 -9.79
N GLY A 234 2.02 -7.11 -9.04
CA GLY A 234 1.51 -5.74 -9.02
C GLY A 234 1.55 -5.10 -10.42
N MET A 235 2.70 -5.22 -11.11
CA MET A 235 2.86 -4.67 -12.47
C MET A 235 1.90 -5.31 -13.48
N VAL A 236 1.76 -6.65 -13.45
CA VAL A 236 0.81 -7.38 -14.31
C VAL A 236 -0.63 -6.98 -14.01
N SER A 237 -0.97 -6.82 -12.73
CA SER A 237 -2.31 -6.38 -12.31
C SER A 237 -2.63 -4.96 -12.79
N CYS A 238 -1.67 -4.03 -12.72
CA CYS A 238 -1.83 -2.67 -13.22
C CYS A 238 -2.07 -2.66 -14.73
N PHE A 239 -1.26 -3.39 -15.47
CA PHE A 239 -1.39 -3.48 -16.92
C PHE A 239 -2.72 -4.12 -17.35
N ALA A 240 -3.04 -5.30 -16.81
CA ALA A 240 -4.28 -6.00 -17.11
C ALA A 240 -5.53 -5.20 -16.70
N GLY A 241 -5.49 -4.59 -15.51
CA GLY A 241 -6.60 -3.80 -15.00
C GLY A 241 -6.87 -2.54 -15.80
N LEU A 242 -5.82 -1.84 -16.28
CA LEU A 242 -6.00 -0.65 -17.14
C LEU A 242 -6.56 -1.04 -18.52
N ILE A 243 -6.13 -2.14 -19.11
CA ILE A 243 -6.70 -2.66 -20.36
C ILE A 243 -8.17 -3.01 -20.17
N LEU A 244 -8.49 -3.72 -19.09
CA LEU A 244 -9.87 -4.07 -18.76
C LEU A 244 -10.73 -2.82 -18.55
N SER A 245 -10.21 -1.82 -17.84
CA SER A 245 -10.87 -0.53 -17.61
C SER A 245 -11.19 0.18 -18.93
N TYR A 246 -10.25 0.22 -19.84
CA TYR A 246 -10.42 0.86 -21.14
C TYR A 246 -11.49 0.19 -22.00
N HIS A 247 -11.44 -1.13 -22.17
CA HIS A 247 -12.36 -1.85 -23.06
C HIS A 247 -13.75 -2.04 -22.46
N ALA A 248 -13.87 -2.19 -21.14
CA ALA A 248 -15.14 -2.40 -20.46
C ALA A 248 -15.75 -1.11 -19.89
N SER A 249 -15.10 0.05 -20.10
CA SER A 249 -15.54 1.36 -19.55
C SER A 249 -15.73 1.32 -18.01
N LEU A 250 -14.88 0.57 -17.31
CA LEU A 250 -14.94 0.39 -15.86
C LEU A 250 -14.02 1.41 -15.14
N PRO A 251 -14.30 1.78 -13.88
CA PRO A 251 -13.38 2.56 -13.07
C PRO A 251 -12.02 1.86 -12.94
N SER A 252 -10.92 2.56 -13.24
CA SER A 252 -9.59 1.99 -13.36
C SER A 252 -9.02 1.42 -12.04
N GLY A 253 -9.25 2.11 -10.90
CA GLY A 253 -8.83 1.61 -9.60
C GLY A 253 -9.41 0.23 -9.25
N PRO A 254 -10.74 0.08 -9.20
CA PRO A 254 -11.39 -1.21 -9.00
C PRO A 254 -10.99 -2.27 -10.02
N ALA A 255 -10.81 -1.93 -11.31
CA ALA A 255 -10.41 -2.87 -12.33
C ALA A 255 -9.01 -3.46 -12.08
N ILE A 256 -8.05 -2.63 -11.64
CA ILE A 256 -6.70 -3.07 -11.26
C ILE A 256 -6.77 -4.00 -10.03
N ILE A 257 -7.56 -3.63 -9.02
CA ILE A 257 -7.69 -4.43 -7.79
C ILE A 257 -8.36 -5.77 -8.09
N LEU A 258 -9.39 -5.81 -8.93
CA LEU A 258 -10.01 -7.07 -9.35
C LEU A 258 -9.04 -7.95 -10.13
N SER A 259 -8.21 -7.37 -11.00
CA SER A 259 -7.15 -8.10 -11.70
C SER A 259 -6.13 -8.70 -10.72
N ALA A 260 -5.71 -7.92 -9.71
CA ALA A 260 -4.84 -8.41 -8.63
C ALA A 260 -5.53 -9.53 -7.82
N GLY A 261 -6.83 -9.39 -7.54
CA GLY A 261 -7.64 -10.40 -6.86
C GLY A 261 -7.74 -11.72 -7.64
N VAL A 262 -7.91 -11.66 -8.95
CA VAL A 262 -7.89 -12.85 -9.81
C VAL A 262 -6.52 -13.53 -9.75
N ILE A 263 -5.42 -12.77 -9.86
CA ILE A 263 -4.07 -13.32 -9.77
C ILE A 263 -3.82 -13.93 -8.39
N TYR A 264 -4.32 -13.29 -7.33
CA TYR A 264 -4.27 -13.84 -5.97
C TYR A 264 -5.03 -15.18 -5.89
N ALA A 265 -6.27 -15.24 -6.38
CA ALA A 265 -7.06 -16.48 -6.38
C ALA A 265 -6.38 -17.60 -7.19
N LEU A 266 -5.81 -17.27 -8.33
CA LEU A 266 -5.01 -18.22 -9.12
C LEU A 266 -3.76 -18.68 -8.36
N SER A 267 -3.08 -17.77 -7.65
CA SER A 267 -1.92 -18.10 -6.83
C SER A 267 -2.28 -19.02 -5.66
N VAL A 268 -3.45 -18.86 -5.05
CA VAL A 268 -3.98 -19.76 -4.02
C VAL A 268 -4.22 -21.18 -4.60
N LEU A 269 -4.71 -21.26 -5.82
CA LEU A 269 -5.03 -22.55 -6.45
C LEU A 269 -3.76 -23.25 -6.98
N VAL A 270 -2.95 -22.55 -7.78
CA VAL A 270 -1.87 -23.13 -8.61
C VAL A 270 -0.48 -22.89 -8.03
N GLY A 271 -0.33 -21.97 -7.07
CA GLY A 271 0.97 -21.67 -6.45
C GLY A 271 1.66 -22.94 -5.92
N THR A 272 2.98 -22.93 -5.88
CA THR A 272 3.78 -24.09 -5.39
C THR A 272 3.41 -24.53 -3.97
N ARG A 273 2.69 -23.68 -3.23
CA ARG A 273 2.14 -23.89 -1.88
C ARG A 273 0.65 -23.60 -1.82
N GLY A 274 0.02 -23.59 -2.96
CA GLY A 274 -1.43 -23.47 -3.09
C GLY A 274 -2.13 -24.79 -2.88
N LEU A 275 -3.45 -24.77 -2.96
CA LEU A 275 -4.31 -25.94 -2.72
C LEU A 275 -3.96 -27.13 -3.61
N LEU A 276 -3.68 -26.90 -4.89
CA LEU A 276 -3.30 -27.96 -5.82
C LEU A 276 -1.88 -28.48 -5.59
N GLY A 277 -0.95 -27.61 -5.20
CA GLY A 277 0.42 -27.99 -4.85
C GLY A 277 0.47 -28.95 -3.66
N ASP A 278 -0.35 -28.70 -2.64
CA ASP A 278 -0.50 -29.59 -1.46
C ASP A 278 -1.21 -30.92 -1.84
N LEU A 279 -2.18 -30.91 -2.75
CA LEU A 279 -2.92 -32.09 -3.21
C LEU A 279 -2.07 -32.98 -4.12
N LEU A 280 -1.26 -32.40 -5.01
CA LEU A 280 -0.41 -33.13 -5.95
C LEU A 280 0.94 -33.55 -5.33
N GLY A 281 1.39 -32.87 -4.30
CA GLY A 281 2.60 -33.16 -3.53
C GLY A 281 2.38 -34.17 -2.39
N SER A 282 1.41 -35.08 -2.50
CA SER A 282 1.08 -36.08 -1.50
C SER A 282 2.30 -36.93 -1.13
N GLY A 283 2.98 -36.61 -0.04
CA GLY A 283 4.09 -37.41 0.48
C GLY A 283 5.01 -36.75 1.50
N ARG A 284 4.89 -35.46 1.75
CA ARG A 284 5.65 -34.87 2.86
C ARG A 284 4.78 -34.77 4.10
N HIS A 285 5.03 -35.71 5.03
CA HIS A 285 4.50 -35.75 6.38
C HIS A 285 4.50 -34.34 6.99
N ARG A 286 3.32 -33.86 7.37
CA ARG A 286 3.17 -32.78 8.33
C ARG A 286 3.63 -33.33 9.68
N THR A 287 4.91 -33.23 10.00
CA THR A 287 5.35 -33.30 11.38
C THR A 287 5.00 -31.98 12.05
N ALA A 288 4.26 -32.11 13.13
CA ALA A 288 3.73 -31.05 13.99
C ALA A 288 4.81 -30.12 14.54
#